data_6a0af19d920a11dede665b0e9ff2678e
#
_entry.id   6a0af19d920a11dede665b0e9ff2678e
#
_cell.length_a   1.000
_cell.length_b   1.000
_cell.length_c   1.000
_cell.angle_alpha   90.00
_cell.angle_beta   90.00
_cell.angle_gamma   90.00
#
_symmetry.space_group_name_H-M   'P 1'
#
loop_
_entity.id
_entity.type
_entity.pdbx_description
1 polymer ?
#
loop_
_entity_poly.entity_id
_entity_poly.type
_entity_poly.pdbx_seq_one_letter_code
_entity_poly.pdbx_strand_id
1 'polypeptide(L)'
;NPDGTIDRKILGRIVFDQPEKLQKLNAIVHPAVNEKIREKMQKAQEEGKELFILEAALLTEPVYREMLDEIWYIHVPQEIRMERLRSSRGYSDEKMYAVFANQPSEETFTAVSDLVIENGGTFEETEKQIDLALGRG
;
A
#
# COMPACT_ATOMS: atom_id res chain seq x y z
N ASN A 1 6.47 -17.20 19.30
CA ASN A 1 7.47 -16.79 20.28
C ASN A 1 6.98 -17.05 21.69
N PRO A 2 7.86 -17.31 22.68
CA PRO A 2 7.47 -17.56 24.08
C PRO A 2 6.75 -16.38 24.75
N ASP A 3 6.95 -15.16 24.23
CA ASP A 3 6.33 -13.92 24.71
C ASP A 3 4.93 -13.65 24.11
N GLY A 4 4.37 -14.58 23.36
CA GLY A 4 3.08 -14.44 22.69
C GLY A 4 3.11 -13.64 21.39
N THR A 5 4.27 -13.13 20.96
CA THR A 5 4.42 -12.45 19.69
C THR A 5 4.55 -13.41 18.50
N ILE A 6 4.18 -12.96 17.31
CA ILE A 6 4.31 -13.74 16.08
C ILE A 6 5.71 -13.59 15.50
N ASP A 7 6.39 -14.72 15.26
CA ASP A 7 7.59 -14.72 14.44
C ASP A 7 7.21 -14.60 12.96
N ARG A 8 7.34 -13.39 12.42
CA ARG A 8 6.96 -13.10 11.03
C ARG A 8 7.82 -13.84 9.99
N LYS A 9 9.06 -14.19 10.33
CA LYS A 9 9.94 -14.93 9.40
C LYS A 9 9.48 -16.39 9.29
N ILE A 10 9.17 -17.01 10.44
CA ILE A 10 8.65 -18.39 10.46
C ILE A 10 7.28 -18.43 9.79
N LEU A 11 6.37 -17.53 10.16
CA LEU A 11 5.03 -17.46 9.57
C LEU A 11 5.12 -17.24 8.04
N GLY A 12 5.96 -16.31 7.60
CA GLY A 12 6.18 -16.05 6.18
C GLY A 12 6.62 -17.29 5.41
N ARG A 13 7.58 -18.06 5.94
CA ARG A 13 8.02 -19.33 5.32
C ARG A 13 6.89 -20.35 5.22
N ILE A 14 6.06 -20.46 6.26
CA ILE A 14 4.94 -21.42 6.29
C ILE A 14 3.90 -21.09 5.24
N VAL A 15 3.58 -19.81 5.05
CA VAL A 15 2.50 -19.40 4.12
C VAL A 15 3.00 -19.20 2.69
N PHE A 16 4.30 -18.97 2.48
CA PHE A 16 4.87 -18.70 1.15
C PHE A 16 4.69 -19.88 0.20
N ASP A 17 4.91 -21.10 0.69
CA ASP A 17 4.80 -22.34 -0.11
C ASP A 17 3.44 -23.03 0.02
N GLN A 18 2.49 -22.45 0.78
CA GLN A 18 1.20 -23.08 1.08
C GLN A 18 0.04 -22.09 0.89
N PRO A 19 -0.50 -21.97 -0.35
CA PRO A 19 -1.58 -21.04 -0.68
C PRO A 19 -2.82 -21.15 0.22
N GLU A 20 -3.17 -22.36 0.64
CA GLU A 20 -4.31 -22.59 1.55
C GLU A 20 -4.08 -21.97 2.94
N LYS A 21 -2.86 -22.02 3.45
CA LYS A 21 -2.51 -21.39 4.72
C LYS A 21 -2.45 -19.87 4.60
N LEU A 22 -1.95 -19.37 3.48
CA LEU A 22 -1.99 -17.93 3.19
C LEU A 22 -3.43 -17.43 3.14
N GLN A 23 -4.32 -18.16 2.47
CA GLN A 23 -5.75 -17.81 2.42
C GLN A 23 -6.40 -17.78 3.80
N LYS A 24 -6.11 -18.77 4.66
CA LYS A 24 -6.60 -18.79 6.05
C LYS A 24 -6.07 -17.61 6.85
N LEU A 25 -4.79 -17.30 6.71
CA LEU A 25 -4.19 -16.13 7.37
C LEU A 25 -4.86 -14.83 6.91
N ASN A 26 -5.05 -14.68 5.61
CA ASN A 26 -5.70 -13.49 5.04
C ASN A 26 -7.15 -13.36 5.49
N ALA A 27 -7.89 -14.47 5.60
CA ALA A 27 -9.26 -14.48 6.11
C ALA A 27 -9.38 -14.00 7.57
N ILE A 28 -8.31 -14.10 8.34
CA ILE A 28 -8.24 -13.56 9.71
C ILE A 28 -7.76 -12.11 9.71
N VAL A 29 -6.70 -11.82 8.97
CA VAL A 29 -6.01 -10.53 9.02
C VAL A 29 -6.80 -9.43 8.32
N HIS A 30 -7.35 -9.68 7.12
CA HIS A 30 -8.04 -8.64 6.34
C HIS A 30 -9.26 -8.06 7.08
N PRO A 31 -10.18 -8.85 7.64
CA PRO A 31 -11.29 -8.29 8.41
C PRO A 31 -10.84 -7.48 9.63
N ALA A 32 -9.83 -7.97 10.35
CA ALA A 32 -9.30 -7.28 11.53
C ALA A 32 -8.63 -5.93 11.17
N VAL A 33 -7.91 -5.89 10.06
CA VAL A 33 -7.31 -4.65 9.54
C VAL A 33 -8.40 -3.67 9.12
N ASN A 34 -9.41 -4.14 8.36
CA ASN A 34 -10.50 -3.30 7.90
C ASN A 34 -11.31 -2.70 9.06
N GLU A 35 -11.56 -3.50 10.11
CA GLU A 35 -12.21 -3.01 11.32
C GLU A 35 -11.37 -1.92 12.00
N LYS A 36 -10.06 -2.15 12.11
CA LYS A 36 -9.16 -1.16 12.70
C LYS A 36 -9.07 0.14 11.90
N ILE A 37 -9.16 0.06 10.59
CA ILE A 37 -9.23 1.24 9.73
C ILE A 37 -10.53 2.01 10.03
N ARG A 38 -11.70 1.34 10.07
CA ARG A 38 -12.98 1.98 10.38
C ARG A 38 -12.98 2.67 11.73
N GLU A 39 -12.48 2.01 12.77
CA GLU A 39 -12.33 2.61 14.10
C GLU A 39 -11.51 3.91 14.06
N LYS A 40 -10.39 3.89 13.34
CA LYS A 40 -9.52 5.08 13.23
C LYS A 40 -10.17 6.21 12.43
N MET A 41 -10.89 5.87 11.36
CA MET A 41 -11.64 6.85 10.57
C MET A 41 -12.74 7.50 11.41
N GLN A 42 -13.53 6.69 12.12
CA GLN A 42 -14.56 7.19 13.02
C GLN A 42 -14.00 8.12 14.08
N LYS A 43 -12.91 7.72 14.73
CA LYS A 43 -12.24 8.56 15.71
C LYS A 43 -11.75 9.89 15.13
N ALA A 44 -11.17 9.88 13.95
CA ALA A 44 -10.74 11.10 13.27
C ALA A 44 -11.93 12.02 12.97
N GLN A 45 -13.06 11.47 12.55
CA GLN A 45 -14.30 12.21 12.32
C GLN A 45 -14.85 12.82 13.62
N GLU A 46 -14.90 12.06 14.71
CA GLU A 46 -15.33 12.52 16.03
C GLU A 46 -14.43 13.66 16.57
N GLU A 47 -13.13 13.59 16.25
CA GLU A 47 -12.15 14.64 16.57
C GLU A 47 -12.21 15.86 15.63
N GLY A 48 -13.10 15.86 14.63
CA GLY A 48 -13.25 16.96 13.68
C GLY A 48 -12.08 17.11 12.71
N LYS A 49 -11.38 16.02 12.40
CA LYS A 49 -10.28 16.04 11.41
C LYS A 49 -10.86 16.19 10.00
N GLU A 50 -10.31 17.13 9.26
CA GLU A 50 -10.72 17.38 7.87
C GLU A 50 -10.15 16.35 6.89
N LEU A 51 -9.05 15.71 7.24
CA LEU A 51 -8.33 14.76 6.39
C LEU A 51 -7.89 13.54 7.18
N PHE A 52 -8.17 12.35 6.65
CA PHE A 52 -7.67 11.08 7.11
C PHE A 52 -6.93 10.39 5.96
N ILE A 53 -5.67 10.04 6.17
CA ILE A 53 -4.85 9.37 5.14
C ILE A 53 -4.60 7.94 5.54
N LEU A 54 -4.95 7.01 4.65
CA LEU A 54 -4.61 5.60 4.73
C LEU A 54 -3.51 5.30 3.71
N GLU A 55 -2.35 4.86 4.19
CA GLU A 55 -1.28 4.36 3.34
C GLU A 55 -1.24 2.83 3.39
N ALA A 56 -1.34 2.19 2.25
CA ALA A 56 -1.22 0.74 2.11
C ALA A 56 -0.66 0.36 0.74
N ALA A 57 0.01 -0.79 0.69
CA ALA A 57 0.62 -1.30 -0.53
C ALA A 57 -0.41 -1.76 -1.57
N LEU A 58 -1.59 -2.21 -1.12
CA LEU A 58 -2.63 -2.81 -1.96
C LEU A 58 -4.01 -2.31 -1.51
N LEU A 59 -4.52 -1.28 -2.19
CA LEU A 59 -5.88 -0.76 -2.01
C LEU A 59 -6.77 -1.12 -3.22
N THR A 60 -6.56 -2.31 -3.79
CA THR A 60 -7.26 -2.75 -5.01
C THR A 60 -8.57 -3.50 -4.73
N GLU A 61 -8.84 -3.86 -3.48
CA GLU A 61 -10.06 -4.56 -3.12
C GLU A 61 -11.27 -3.59 -3.06
N PRO A 62 -12.47 -4.04 -3.48
CA PRO A 62 -13.68 -3.20 -3.51
C PRO A 62 -14.01 -2.56 -2.16
N VAL A 63 -13.70 -3.21 -1.05
CA VAL A 63 -13.97 -2.71 0.30
C VAL A 63 -13.31 -1.34 0.58
N TYR A 64 -12.17 -1.06 -0.01
CA TYR A 64 -11.51 0.24 0.15
C TYR A 64 -12.23 1.33 -0.62
N ARG A 65 -12.79 0.99 -1.78
CA ARG A 65 -13.62 1.93 -2.57
C ARG A 65 -14.89 2.36 -1.83
N GLU A 66 -15.44 1.47 -1.02
CA GLU A 66 -16.61 1.77 -0.19
C GLU A 66 -16.26 2.59 1.07
N MET A 67 -15.03 2.45 1.58
CA MET A 67 -14.59 3.12 2.81
C MET A 67 -13.98 4.51 2.57
N LEU A 68 -13.34 4.72 1.42
CA LEU A 68 -12.53 5.90 1.14
C LEU A 68 -13.24 6.80 0.11
N ASP A 69 -13.17 8.11 0.32
CA ASP A 69 -13.69 9.10 -0.62
C ASP A 69 -12.87 9.13 -1.91
N GLU A 70 -11.54 9.04 -1.79
CA GLU A 70 -10.61 8.99 -2.92
C GLU A 70 -9.50 7.98 -2.68
N ILE A 71 -9.05 7.35 -3.76
CA ILE A 71 -7.86 6.50 -3.80
C ILE A 71 -6.84 7.13 -4.74
N TRP A 72 -5.65 7.41 -4.21
CA TRP A 72 -4.55 7.97 -4.98
C TRP A 72 -3.49 6.92 -5.25
N TYR A 73 -3.06 6.82 -6.48
CA TYR A 73 -1.95 5.97 -6.89
C TYR A 73 -0.67 6.79 -6.97
N ILE A 74 0.30 6.46 -6.15
CA ILE A 74 1.64 7.07 -6.21
C ILE A 74 2.46 6.26 -7.19
N HIS A 75 2.59 6.80 -8.40
CA HIS A 75 3.28 6.14 -9.51
C HIS A 75 4.75 6.52 -9.55
N VAL A 76 5.59 5.54 -9.80
CA VAL A 76 7.01 5.71 -10.14
C VAL A 76 7.34 4.75 -11.27
N PRO A 77 7.92 5.21 -12.39
CA PRO A 77 8.37 4.34 -13.47
C PRO A 77 9.26 3.21 -12.96
N GLN A 78 9.09 2.01 -13.50
CA GLN A 78 9.77 0.80 -13.00
C GLN A 78 11.30 0.97 -12.93
N GLU A 79 11.91 1.60 -13.93
CA GLU A 79 13.36 1.85 -13.99
C GLU A 79 13.83 2.69 -12.80
N ILE A 80 13.10 3.74 -12.46
CA ILE A 80 13.40 4.62 -11.32
C ILE A 80 13.19 3.86 -10.00
N ARG A 81 12.14 3.04 -9.90
CA ARG A 81 11.94 2.16 -8.72
C ARG A 81 13.11 1.20 -8.52
N MET A 82 13.58 0.58 -9.60
CA MET A 82 14.71 -0.33 -9.55
C MET A 82 15.99 0.37 -9.07
N GLU A 83 16.25 1.56 -9.60
CA GLU A 83 17.42 2.36 -9.19
C GLU A 83 17.35 2.76 -7.71
N ARG A 84 16.18 3.23 -7.24
CA ARG A 84 15.96 3.57 -5.83
C ARG A 84 16.10 2.36 -4.90
N LEU A 85 15.59 1.19 -5.28
CA LEU A 85 15.71 -0.03 -4.50
C LEU A 85 17.14 -0.57 -4.48
N ARG A 86 17.87 -0.45 -5.59
CA ARG A 86 19.29 -0.84 -5.66
C ARG A 86 20.13 0.02 -4.74
N SER A 87 19.95 1.34 -4.78
CA SER A 87 20.74 2.28 -3.98
C SER A 87 20.36 2.28 -2.50
N SER A 88 19.06 2.19 -2.16
CA SER A 88 18.62 2.30 -0.76
C SER A 88 18.59 0.97 0.00
N ARG A 89 18.40 -0.16 -0.68
CA ARG A 89 18.23 -1.49 -0.07
C ARG A 89 19.18 -2.55 -0.57
N GLY A 90 20.01 -2.24 -1.58
CA GLY A 90 20.95 -3.20 -2.18
C GLY A 90 20.26 -4.42 -2.81
N TYR A 91 19.02 -4.27 -3.33
CA TYR A 91 18.32 -5.38 -3.98
C TYR A 91 18.99 -5.73 -5.32
N SER A 92 19.14 -7.03 -5.59
CA SER A 92 19.52 -7.51 -6.92
C SER A 92 18.39 -7.34 -7.91
N ASP A 93 18.73 -7.29 -9.20
CA ASP A 93 17.75 -7.17 -10.27
C ASP A 93 16.77 -8.35 -10.27
N GLU A 94 17.27 -9.58 -10.06
CA GLU A 94 16.46 -10.79 -9.95
C GLU A 94 15.42 -10.68 -8.84
N LYS A 95 15.82 -10.20 -7.66
CA LYS A 95 14.91 -9.98 -6.54
C LYS A 95 13.86 -8.93 -6.87
N MET A 96 14.24 -7.84 -7.54
CA MET A 96 13.31 -6.78 -7.92
C MET A 96 12.28 -7.28 -8.92
N TYR A 97 12.70 -8.01 -9.96
CA TYR A 97 11.77 -8.60 -10.94
C TYR A 97 10.81 -9.60 -10.29
N ALA A 98 11.29 -10.44 -9.35
CA ALA A 98 10.45 -11.36 -8.61
C ALA A 98 9.39 -10.63 -7.76
N VAL A 99 9.75 -9.52 -7.12
CA VAL A 99 8.82 -8.68 -6.34
C VAL A 99 7.78 -8.04 -7.28
N PHE A 100 8.20 -7.45 -8.39
CA PHE A 100 7.29 -6.78 -9.33
C PHE A 100 6.33 -7.75 -10.00
N ALA A 101 6.78 -8.97 -10.33
CA ALA A 101 5.93 -10.01 -10.92
C ALA A 101 4.78 -10.44 -9.99
N ASN A 102 4.93 -10.27 -8.68
CA ASN A 102 3.91 -10.59 -7.67
C ASN A 102 3.01 -9.39 -7.29
N GLN A 103 3.24 -8.22 -7.86
CA GLN A 103 2.41 -7.03 -7.66
C GLN A 103 1.33 -6.95 -8.75
N PRO A 104 0.18 -6.31 -8.46
CA PRO A 104 -0.78 -5.93 -9.49
C PRO A 104 -0.11 -5.05 -10.56
N SER A 105 -0.64 -5.09 -11.78
CA SER A 105 -0.14 -4.25 -12.87
C SER A 105 -0.45 -2.76 -12.64
N GLU A 106 0.25 -1.89 -13.35
CA GLU A 106 -0.01 -0.45 -13.30
C GLU A 106 -1.43 -0.12 -13.76
N GLU A 107 -1.94 -0.86 -14.74
CA GLU A 107 -3.33 -0.73 -15.21
C GLU A 107 -4.33 -1.05 -14.10
N THR A 108 -4.04 -2.08 -13.28
CA THR A 108 -4.89 -2.43 -12.13
C THR A 108 -4.94 -1.30 -11.10
N PHE A 109 -3.79 -0.74 -10.75
CA PHE A 109 -3.74 0.39 -9.82
C PHE A 109 -4.43 1.64 -10.38
N THR A 110 -4.18 1.96 -11.64
CA THR A 110 -4.81 3.11 -12.31
C THR A 110 -6.32 2.97 -12.37
N ALA A 111 -6.82 1.77 -12.67
CA ALA A 111 -8.25 1.50 -12.80
C ALA A 111 -9.04 1.72 -11.49
N VAL A 112 -8.42 1.52 -10.33
CA VAL A 112 -9.06 1.70 -9.02
C VAL A 112 -8.80 3.07 -8.40
N SER A 113 -7.97 3.90 -9.02
CA SER A 113 -7.54 5.20 -8.50
C SER A 113 -8.33 6.35 -9.09
N ASP A 114 -8.60 7.35 -8.27
CA ASP A 114 -9.21 8.62 -8.70
C ASP A 114 -8.15 9.61 -9.20
N LEU A 115 -6.94 9.49 -8.69
CA LEU A 115 -5.81 10.36 -9.02
C LEU A 115 -4.52 9.57 -9.06
N VAL A 116 -3.64 9.94 -10.00
CA VAL A 116 -2.27 9.44 -10.08
C VAL A 116 -1.32 10.58 -9.74
N ILE A 117 -0.45 10.37 -8.75
CA ILE A 117 0.64 11.26 -8.39
C ILE A 117 1.94 10.70 -8.96
N GLU A 118 2.58 11.44 -9.84
CA GLU A 118 3.87 11.06 -10.43
C GLU A 118 5.01 11.38 -9.47
N ASN A 119 5.61 10.35 -8.90
CA ASN A 119 6.70 10.45 -7.92
C ASN A 119 8.06 9.98 -8.48
N GLY A 120 8.21 10.08 -9.80
CA GLY A 120 9.47 9.76 -10.49
C GLY A 120 10.47 10.91 -10.55
N GLY A 121 10.02 12.14 -10.31
CA GLY A 121 10.80 13.36 -10.35
C GLY A 121 11.37 13.81 -9.02
N THR A 122 11.43 15.12 -8.81
CA THR A 122 11.90 15.75 -7.57
C THR A 122 10.84 15.70 -6.48
N PHE A 123 11.27 15.95 -5.24
CA PHE A 123 10.34 16.06 -4.11
C PHE A 123 9.35 17.23 -4.30
N GLU A 124 9.84 18.36 -4.76
CA GLU A 124 9.05 19.56 -5.00
C GLU A 124 7.96 19.36 -6.07
N GLU A 125 8.26 18.58 -7.10
CA GLU A 125 7.27 18.22 -8.14
C GLU A 125 6.17 17.35 -7.57
N THR A 126 6.50 16.41 -6.72
CA THR A 126 5.52 15.54 -6.04
C THR A 126 4.68 16.36 -5.05
N GLU A 127 5.30 17.18 -4.21
CA GLU A 127 4.62 18.07 -3.26
C GLU A 127 3.62 18.97 -3.95
N LYS A 128 4.02 19.61 -5.05
CA LYS A 128 3.14 20.49 -5.84
C LYS A 128 1.89 19.76 -6.36
N GLN A 129 2.02 18.51 -6.82
CA GLN A 129 0.88 17.72 -7.27
C GLN A 129 -0.09 17.43 -6.12
N ILE A 130 0.44 17.11 -4.93
CA ILE A 130 -0.35 16.85 -3.73
C ILE A 130 -1.07 18.12 -3.28
N ASP A 131 -0.39 19.26 -3.22
CA ASP A 131 -0.98 20.53 -2.84
C ASP A 131 -2.12 20.95 -3.77
N LEU A 132 -1.93 20.81 -5.07
CA LEU A 132 -2.97 21.08 -6.06
C LEU A 132 -4.19 20.17 -5.86
N ALA A 133 -3.96 18.88 -5.62
CA ALA A 133 -5.03 17.90 -5.40
C ALA A 133 -5.81 18.18 -4.10
N LEU A 134 -5.14 18.68 -3.06
CA LEU A 134 -5.77 19.08 -1.79
C LEU A 134 -6.36 20.50 -1.81
N GLY A 135 -6.30 21.20 -2.95
CA GLY A 135 -6.77 22.59 -3.06
C GLY A 135 -5.95 23.59 -2.25
N ARG A 136 -4.66 23.29 -2.00
CA ARG A 136 -3.73 24.12 -1.22
C ARG A 136 -2.78 24.95 -2.11
N GLY A 137 -2.98 24.88 -3.41
CA GLY A 137 -2.18 25.61 -4.40
C GLY A 137 -2.57 27.07 -4.57
#